data_f223ac66b153558bd6ec92befeacf6e1
#
_entry.id   f223ac66b153558bd6ec92befeacf6e1
#
_cell.length_a   1.000
_cell.length_b   1.000
_cell.length_c   1.000
_cell.angle_alpha   90.00
_cell.angle_beta   90.00
_cell.angle_gamma   90.00
#
_symmetry.space_group_name_H-M   'P 1'
#
loop_
_entity.id
_entity.type
_entity.pdbx_description
1 polymer ?
#
loop_
_entity_poly.entity_id
_entity_poly.type
_entity_poly.pdbx_seq_one_letter_code
_entity_poly.pdbx_strand_id
1 'polypeptide(L)'
;MTKILSLFLFVLLAALTGCQSTPDGRSRAGVPFVKDTIESRYQRPPVQIFASARQVLELNGTLVGENTINSTLEAKIDNRHVIVKVDEVEPGVSRVQVEARKGGAADIDLAAEIDKQIALKLATNPAR
;
A
#
# COMPACT_ATOMS: atom_id res chain seq x y z
N MET A 1 30.88 -31.57 -16.22
CA MET A 1 30.13 -30.43 -16.78
C MET A 1 28.63 -30.49 -16.45
N THR A 2 27.97 -31.63 -16.48
CA THR A 2 26.55 -31.77 -16.15
C THR A 2 26.21 -31.44 -14.69
N LYS A 3 27.10 -31.70 -13.72
CA LYS A 3 26.89 -31.40 -12.29
C LYS A 3 26.96 -29.89 -12.00
N ILE A 4 27.79 -29.14 -12.71
CA ILE A 4 27.91 -27.69 -12.56
C ILE A 4 26.70 -26.99 -13.18
N LEU A 5 26.20 -27.48 -14.30
CA LEU A 5 25.00 -26.96 -14.95
C LEU A 5 23.75 -27.17 -14.08
N SER A 6 23.65 -28.33 -13.41
CA SER A 6 22.57 -28.63 -12.46
C SER A 6 22.61 -27.72 -11.23
N LEU A 7 23.81 -27.43 -10.72
CA LEU A 7 23.99 -26.52 -9.59
C LEU A 7 23.62 -25.08 -9.95
N PHE A 8 23.97 -24.63 -11.17
CA PHE A 8 23.62 -23.31 -11.68
C PHE A 8 22.11 -23.14 -11.88
N LEU A 9 21.45 -24.19 -12.35
CA LEU A 9 20.00 -24.20 -12.52
C LEU A 9 19.26 -24.13 -11.16
N PHE A 10 19.81 -24.79 -10.14
CA PHE A 10 19.23 -24.78 -8.79
C PHE A 10 19.39 -23.40 -8.10
N VAL A 11 20.52 -22.73 -8.31
CA VAL A 11 20.77 -21.38 -7.79
C VAL A 11 19.89 -20.35 -8.51
N LEU A 12 19.60 -20.53 -9.79
CA LEU A 12 18.74 -19.62 -10.55
C LEU A 12 17.27 -19.74 -10.12
N LEU A 13 16.82 -20.93 -9.73
CA LEU A 13 15.44 -21.15 -9.24
C LEU A 13 15.22 -20.53 -7.85
N ALA A 14 16.25 -20.46 -7.00
CA ALA A 14 16.16 -19.88 -5.65
C ALA A 14 16.04 -18.34 -5.67
N ALA A 15 16.40 -17.68 -6.76
CA ALA A 15 16.34 -16.22 -6.89
C ALA A 15 14.94 -15.66 -7.21
N LEU A 16 13.95 -16.51 -7.46
CA LEU A 16 12.60 -16.11 -7.87
C LEU A 16 11.62 -15.91 -6.72
N THR A 17 12.00 -16.25 -5.49
CA THR A 17 11.18 -15.99 -4.29
C THR A 17 11.56 -14.63 -3.68
N GLY A 18 10.94 -13.58 -4.17
CA GLY A 18 11.11 -12.23 -3.61
C GLY A 18 10.15 -11.97 -2.46
N CYS A 19 10.62 -11.31 -1.41
CA CYS A 19 9.76 -10.73 -0.37
C CYS A 19 9.31 -9.35 -0.82
N GLN A 20 8.00 -9.10 -0.79
CA GLN A 20 7.45 -7.77 -1.03
C GLN A 20 7.20 -7.06 0.30
N SER A 21 7.63 -5.81 0.38
CA SER A 21 7.36 -4.97 1.54
C SER A 21 5.92 -4.44 1.47
N THR A 22 5.22 -4.58 2.58
CA THR A 22 3.86 -4.03 2.72
C THR A 22 3.90 -2.61 3.28
N PRO A 23 2.83 -1.80 3.13
CA PRO A 23 2.78 -0.44 3.68
C PRO A 23 2.99 -0.35 5.19
N ASP A 24 2.72 -1.42 5.94
CA ASP A 24 2.94 -1.50 7.39
C ASP A 24 4.42 -1.75 7.77
N GLY A 25 5.32 -1.78 6.80
CA GLY A 25 6.75 -2.02 7.01
C GLY A 25 7.14 -3.48 7.23
N ARG A 26 6.20 -4.40 7.08
CA ARG A 26 6.46 -5.85 7.18
C ARG A 26 6.74 -6.43 5.80
N SER A 27 7.69 -7.35 5.74
CA SER A 27 7.95 -8.12 4.52
C SER A 27 7.09 -9.38 4.49
N ARG A 28 6.44 -9.62 3.38
CA ARG A 28 5.66 -10.84 3.15
C ARG A 28 6.14 -11.53 1.89
N ALA A 29 6.10 -12.85 1.89
CA ALA A 29 6.30 -13.61 0.68
C ALA A 29 5.13 -13.32 -0.27
N GLY A 30 5.41 -12.84 -1.47
CA GLY A 30 4.41 -12.50 -2.47
C GLY A 30 4.57 -13.32 -3.75
N VAL A 31 3.53 -13.32 -4.55
CA VAL A 31 3.60 -13.89 -5.90
C VAL A 31 4.32 -12.89 -6.80
N PRO A 32 5.37 -13.31 -7.54
CA PRO A 32 6.05 -12.43 -8.47
C PRO A 32 5.07 -11.81 -9.47
N PHE A 33 5.26 -10.52 -9.78
CA PHE A 33 4.46 -9.75 -10.75
C PHE A 33 3.00 -9.43 -10.33
N VAL A 34 2.56 -9.79 -9.13
CA VAL A 34 1.27 -9.35 -8.60
C VAL A 34 1.48 -8.14 -7.70
N LYS A 35 0.88 -7.01 -8.07
CA LYS A 35 0.83 -5.83 -7.21
C LYS A 35 -0.30 -5.99 -6.19
N ASP A 36 0.06 -6.07 -4.93
CA ASP A 36 -0.89 -6.10 -3.82
C ASP A 36 -1.26 -4.68 -3.34
N THR A 37 -0.54 -3.68 -3.79
CA THR A 37 -0.62 -2.30 -3.31
C THR A 37 -0.86 -1.36 -4.48
N ILE A 38 -1.83 -0.45 -4.32
CA ILE A 38 -2.03 0.69 -5.23
C ILE A 38 -1.18 1.85 -4.72
N GLU A 39 -0.45 2.49 -5.62
CA GLU A 39 0.41 3.63 -5.32
C GLU A 39 0.00 4.85 -6.15
N SER A 40 -0.13 5.99 -5.50
CA SER A 40 -0.38 7.29 -6.11
C SER A 40 0.54 8.35 -5.54
N ARG A 41 0.81 9.41 -6.31
CA ARG A 41 1.66 10.53 -5.90
C ARG A 41 0.93 11.84 -6.07
N TYR A 42 1.15 12.75 -5.12
CA TYR A 42 0.50 14.05 -5.09
C TYR A 42 1.52 15.13 -4.75
N GLN A 43 1.40 16.30 -5.39
CA GLN A 43 2.18 17.50 -5.05
C GLN A 43 1.54 18.21 -3.85
N ARG A 44 1.54 17.54 -2.72
CA ARG A 44 0.94 18.03 -1.47
C ARG A 44 1.74 17.56 -0.25
N PRO A 45 1.67 18.29 0.88
CA PRO A 45 2.29 17.84 2.11
C PRO A 45 1.65 16.55 2.63
N PRO A 46 2.42 15.64 3.24
CA PRO A 46 1.90 14.38 3.78
C PRO A 46 0.74 14.55 4.76
N VAL A 47 0.78 15.60 5.57
CA VAL A 47 -0.26 15.90 6.59
C VAL A 47 -1.64 16.09 5.97
N GLN A 48 -1.73 16.79 4.83
CA GLN A 48 -3.01 16.99 4.13
C GLN A 48 -3.56 15.69 3.58
N ILE A 49 -2.70 14.87 3.00
CA ILE A 49 -3.08 13.58 2.43
C ILE A 49 -3.50 12.61 3.53
N PHE A 50 -2.76 12.57 4.63
CA PHE A 50 -3.07 11.73 5.78
C PHE A 50 -4.45 12.05 6.36
N ALA A 51 -4.76 13.34 6.52
CA ALA A 51 -6.06 13.79 7.00
C ALA A 51 -7.20 13.40 6.03
N SER A 52 -6.99 13.54 4.73
CA SER A 52 -7.96 13.13 3.71
C SER A 52 -8.17 11.62 3.67
N ALA A 53 -7.09 10.85 3.75
CA ALA A 53 -7.15 9.39 3.80
C ALA A 53 -7.91 8.90 5.04
N ARG A 54 -7.65 9.51 6.20
CA ARG A 54 -8.39 9.21 7.43
C ARG A 54 -9.90 9.40 7.25
N GLN A 55 -10.32 10.54 6.71
CA GLN A 55 -11.73 10.82 6.48
C GLN A 55 -12.37 9.82 5.51
N VAL A 56 -11.66 9.45 4.44
CA VAL A 56 -12.14 8.43 3.49
C VAL A 56 -12.32 7.08 4.18
N LEU A 57 -11.38 6.65 5.00
CA LEU A 57 -11.50 5.39 5.72
C LEU A 57 -12.64 5.40 6.73
N GLU A 58 -12.83 6.49 7.45
CA GLU A 58 -13.95 6.67 8.41
C GLU A 58 -15.32 6.66 7.73
N LEU A 59 -15.41 7.18 6.50
CA LEU A 59 -16.65 7.15 5.70
C LEU A 59 -16.99 5.77 5.15
N ASN A 60 -15.99 4.94 4.89
CA ASN A 60 -16.17 3.61 4.28
C ASN A 60 -16.27 2.48 5.31
N GLY A 61 -15.77 2.69 6.50
CA GLY A 61 -15.73 1.64 7.52
C GLY A 61 -15.31 2.17 8.88
N THR A 62 -14.59 1.34 9.63
CA THR A 62 -14.13 1.65 10.98
C THR A 62 -12.61 1.78 11.01
N LEU A 63 -12.10 2.93 11.43
CA LEU A 63 -10.68 3.11 11.69
C LEU A 63 -10.30 2.28 12.92
N VAL A 64 -9.34 1.37 12.77
CA VAL A 64 -8.89 0.45 13.84
C VAL A 64 -7.48 0.73 14.32
N GLY A 65 -6.71 1.52 13.58
CA GLY A 65 -5.37 1.92 13.95
C GLY A 65 -4.92 3.20 13.26
N GLU A 66 -4.15 4.00 13.98
CA GLU A 66 -3.52 5.20 13.47
C GLU A 66 -2.11 5.30 14.05
N ASN A 67 -1.12 5.37 13.19
CA ASN A 67 0.26 5.56 13.58
C ASN A 67 0.81 6.81 12.90
N THR A 68 0.96 7.88 13.66
CA THR A 68 1.43 9.18 13.16
C THR A 68 2.94 9.20 12.93
N ILE A 69 3.70 8.31 13.57
CA ILE A 69 5.16 8.24 13.44
C ILE A 69 5.54 7.74 12.04
N ASN A 70 4.93 6.68 11.58
CA ASN A 70 5.16 6.11 10.25
C ASN A 70 4.08 6.49 9.23
N SER A 71 3.15 7.37 9.62
CA SER A 71 2.05 7.87 8.77
C SER A 71 1.22 6.73 8.14
N THR A 72 0.80 5.80 8.98
CA THR A 72 0.01 4.64 8.57
C THR A 72 -1.37 4.66 9.24
N LEU A 73 -2.39 4.38 8.45
CA LEU A 73 -3.78 4.23 8.88
C LEU A 73 -4.23 2.80 8.61
N GLU A 74 -4.97 2.24 9.55
CA GLU A 74 -5.59 0.93 9.40
C GLU A 74 -7.09 1.02 9.61
N ALA A 75 -7.86 0.42 8.73
CA ALA A 75 -9.31 0.39 8.80
C ALA A 75 -9.86 -1.00 8.48
N LYS A 76 -11.05 -1.24 8.99
CA LYS A 76 -11.84 -2.42 8.64
C LYS A 76 -13.06 -1.96 7.85
N ILE A 77 -13.17 -2.45 6.62
CA ILE A 77 -14.28 -2.17 5.71
C ILE A 77 -14.96 -3.49 5.39
N ASP A 78 -16.17 -3.70 5.93
CA ASP A 78 -16.83 -5.00 5.97
C ASP A 78 -15.91 -6.05 6.64
N ASN A 79 -15.55 -7.11 5.95
CA ASN A 79 -14.63 -8.14 6.43
C ASN A 79 -13.21 -8.01 5.83
N ARG A 80 -12.84 -6.82 5.33
CA ARG A 80 -11.56 -6.54 4.70
C ARG A 80 -10.73 -5.63 5.57
N HIS A 81 -9.44 -5.88 5.59
CA HIS A 81 -8.45 -5.04 6.28
C HIS A 81 -7.78 -4.12 5.26
N VAL A 82 -7.83 -2.82 5.51
CA VAL A 82 -7.26 -1.79 4.64
C VAL A 82 -6.16 -1.07 5.38
N ILE A 83 -5.01 -0.92 4.73
CA ILE A 83 -3.86 -0.16 5.23
C ILE A 83 -3.56 0.94 4.22
N VAL A 84 -3.43 2.17 4.72
CA VAL A 84 -2.98 3.33 3.95
C VAL A 84 -1.73 3.89 4.59
N LYS A 85 -0.67 4.02 3.80
CA LYS A 85 0.58 4.67 4.19
C LYS A 85 0.80 5.91 3.35
N VAL A 86 1.21 7.00 4.01
CA VAL A 86 1.57 8.26 3.36
C VAL A 86 3.00 8.62 3.72
N ASP A 87 3.86 8.84 2.73
CA ASP A 87 5.23 9.27 2.95
C ASP A 87 5.66 10.32 1.93
N GLU A 88 6.55 11.21 2.33
CA GLU A 88 7.17 12.18 1.43
C GLU A 88 8.31 11.49 0.68
N VAL A 89 8.28 11.52 -0.66
CA VAL A 89 9.29 10.89 -1.52
C VAL A 89 10.24 11.89 -2.15
N GLU A 90 9.77 13.13 -2.31
CA GLU A 90 10.55 14.29 -2.76
C GLU A 90 10.01 15.53 -2.04
N PRO A 91 10.79 16.63 -1.94
CA PRO A 91 10.28 17.87 -1.33
C PRO A 91 8.97 18.33 -2.01
N GLY A 92 7.88 18.39 -1.23
CA GLY A 92 6.55 18.76 -1.71
C GLY A 92 5.79 17.68 -2.48
N VAL A 93 6.33 16.48 -2.61
CA VAL A 93 5.68 15.34 -3.28
C VAL A 93 5.52 14.19 -2.30
N SER A 94 4.28 13.78 -2.09
CA SER A 94 3.94 12.66 -1.21
C SER A 94 3.42 11.46 -1.99
N ARG A 95 3.75 10.29 -1.49
CA ARG A 95 3.27 9.01 -2.01
C ARG A 95 2.22 8.45 -1.07
N VAL A 96 1.15 7.94 -1.66
CA VAL A 96 0.10 7.17 -0.96
C VAL A 96 0.18 5.73 -1.42
N GLN A 97 0.19 4.82 -0.49
CA GLN A 97 0.13 3.39 -0.75
C GLN A 97 -1.10 2.82 -0.07
N VAL A 98 -1.96 2.16 -0.82
CA VAL A 98 -3.19 1.53 -0.32
C VAL A 98 -3.12 0.04 -0.57
N GLU A 99 -3.28 -0.73 0.50
CA GLU A 99 -3.39 -2.18 0.48
C GLU A 99 -4.72 -2.59 1.11
N ALA A 100 -5.46 -3.46 0.45
CA ALA A 100 -6.66 -4.06 1.01
C ALA A 100 -6.57 -5.58 0.91
N ARG A 101 -6.99 -6.27 1.96
CA ARG A 101 -6.97 -7.73 2.05
C ARG A 101 -8.27 -8.28 2.60
N LYS A 102 -8.72 -9.38 1.99
CA LYS A 102 -9.80 -10.21 2.48
C LYS A 102 -9.21 -11.57 2.87
N GLY A 103 -9.13 -11.84 4.16
CA GLY A 103 -8.33 -12.98 4.62
C GLY A 103 -6.86 -12.79 4.26
N GLY A 104 -6.23 -13.76 3.62
CA GLY A 104 -4.85 -13.67 3.13
C GLY A 104 -4.69 -13.12 1.71
N ALA A 105 -5.80 -12.87 0.99
CA ALA A 105 -5.79 -12.48 -0.42
C ALA A 105 -5.88 -10.96 -0.59
N ALA A 106 -5.16 -10.42 -1.57
CA ALA A 106 -5.26 -9.01 -1.94
C ALA A 106 -6.62 -8.70 -2.58
N ASP A 107 -7.23 -7.58 -2.18
CA ASP A 107 -8.43 -7.01 -2.80
C ASP A 107 -8.04 -5.70 -3.50
N ILE A 108 -7.58 -5.82 -4.72
CA ILE A 108 -7.09 -4.70 -5.53
C ILE A 108 -8.22 -3.74 -5.89
N ASP A 109 -9.43 -4.24 -6.10
CA ASP A 109 -10.59 -3.42 -6.45
C ASP A 109 -10.94 -2.47 -5.30
N LEU A 110 -10.96 -2.96 -4.07
CA LEU A 110 -11.18 -2.11 -2.90
C LEU A 110 -10.01 -1.12 -2.70
N ALA A 111 -8.76 -1.57 -2.85
CA ALA A 111 -7.61 -0.68 -2.73
C ALA A 111 -7.66 0.46 -3.75
N ALA A 112 -8.02 0.16 -5.01
CA ALA A 112 -8.18 1.15 -6.07
C ALA A 112 -9.34 2.11 -5.81
N GLU A 113 -10.45 1.62 -5.26
CA GLU A 113 -11.59 2.47 -4.89
C GLU A 113 -11.24 3.45 -3.76
N ILE A 114 -10.52 2.98 -2.73
CA ILE A 114 -10.06 3.84 -1.64
C ILE A 114 -9.07 4.88 -2.15
N ASP A 115 -8.10 4.49 -2.99
CA ASP A 115 -7.16 5.43 -3.60
C ASP A 115 -7.86 6.51 -4.42
N LYS A 116 -8.85 6.12 -5.24
CA LYS A 116 -9.69 7.04 -6.02
C LYS A 116 -10.45 8.02 -5.12
N GLN A 117 -11.03 7.55 -4.03
CA GLN A 117 -11.75 8.42 -3.09
C GLN A 117 -10.82 9.40 -2.40
N ILE A 118 -9.59 9.01 -2.09
CA ILE A 118 -8.56 9.90 -1.56
C ILE A 118 -8.25 10.99 -2.59
N ALA A 119 -8.05 10.62 -3.86
CA ALA A 119 -7.79 11.57 -4.94
C ALA A 119 -8.94 12.58 -5.11
N LEU A 120 -10.18 12.12 -5.09
CA LEU A 120 -11.36 12.98 -5.18
C LEU A 120 -11.47 13.93 -3.97
N LYS A 121 -11.18 13.44 -2.78
CA LYS A 121 -11.18 14.25 -1.56
C LYS A 121 -10.13 15.35 -1.61
N LEU A 122 -8.93 15.04 -2.09
CA LEU A 122 -7.86 16.02 -2.30
C LEU A 122 -8.21 17.05 -3.36
N ALA A 123 -8.90 16.66 -4.43
CA ALA A 123 -9.35 17.56 -5.47
C ALA A 123 -10.40 18.58 -4.99
N THR A 124 -11.25 18.17 -4.02
CA THR A 124 -12.26 19.06 -3.42
C THR A 124 -11.68 19.96 -2.31
N ASN A 125 -10.52 19.63 -1.78
CA ASN A 125 -9.79 20.42 -0.79
C ASN A 125 -8.49 20.97 -1.43
N PRO A 126 -8.54 22.10 -2.17
CA PRO A 126 -7.35 22.63 -2.81
C PRO A 126 -6.28 22.98 -1.76
N ALA A 127 -5.02 22.78 -2.14
CA ALA A 127 -3.88 23.16 -1.31
C ALA A 127 -3.93 24.68 -1.02
N ARG A 128 -3.90 25.00 0.27
CA ARG A 128 -3.76 26.40 0.74
C ARG A 128 -2.31 26.76 0.98
#